data_4278b78f8ceea4ebed31484fe0a2c22a
#
_entry.id   4278b78f8ceea4ebed31484fe0a2c22a
#
_cell.length_a   1.000
_cell.length_b   1.000
_cell.length_c   1.000
_cell.angle_alpha   90.00
_cell.angle_beta   90.00
_cell.angle_gamma   90.00
#
_symmetry.space_group_name_H-M   'P 1'
#
loop_
_entity.id
_entity.type
_entity.pdbx_description
1 polymer ?
#
loop_
_entity_poly.entity_id
_entity_poly.type
_entity_poly.pdbx_seq_one_letter_code
_entity_poly.pdbx_strand_id
1 'polypeptide(L)'
;EDPYKIWISEIMLQQTQVKTVIPYFETFTSKFPNIESLAKTSLDDVLSLWSGLGYYSRAKNIHKTAIILEKDFNCSLPDTLEDLMTLPGIGFSTAGAILSLGFKKPGVILDGNVKRVLLRMSGNKSPMNQYKTEKSLKEFAKILLPGTKHKQYSQGLMDLGATICKPKNPECMKCPIVTDCCAKEKNIQNEIPVKRNEKEKKEKRIEWVLIKTKTKVLLKRNKNSGICQNLWLLPDKGFLSLDKIKNLDPVEKNFPSFVHHLSHKKLLISLNIYTIKNKDRLSINRNLYNWVNISDSVNMGVPKPVREILNKI
;
A
#
# COMPACT_ATOMS: atom_id res chain seq x y z
N GLU A 1 10.61 -21.39 4.13
CA GLU A 1 10.75 -19.92 4.26
C GLU A 1 10.02 -19.47 5.52
N ASP A 2 10.40 -18.32 6.05
CA ASP A 2 9.81 -17.72 7.24
C ASP A 2 8.41 -17.16 6.93
N PRO A 3 7.32 -17.69 7.51
CA PRO A 3 5.96 -17.21 7.25
C PRO A 3 5.77 -15.73 7.59
N TYR A 4 6.49 -15.20 8.60
CA TYR A 4 6.47 -13.78 8.94
C TYR A 4 6.98 -12.93 7.77
N LYS A 5 8.11 -13.27 7.20
CA LYS A 5 8.70 -12.54 6.07
C LYS A 5 7.81 -12.63 4.81
N ILE A 6 7.20 -13.79 4.57
CA ILE A 6 6.20 -13.94 3.49
C ILE A 6 5.02 -13.02 3.73
N TRP A 7 4.44 -13.02 4.92
CA TRP A 7 3.32 -12.13 5.23
C TRP A 7 3.67 -10.65 4.98
N ILE A 8 4.81 -10.16 5.51
CA ILE A 8 5.23 -8.76 5.31
C ILE A 8 5.43 -8.44 3.84
N SER A 9 6.12 -9.30 3.08
CA SER A 9 6.36 -9.08 1.64
C SER A 9 5.06 -9.05 0.85
N GLU A 10 4.13 -9.96 1.10
CA GLU A 10 2.85 -10.04 0.40
C GLU A 10 1.99 -8.79 0.65
N ILE A 11 1.96 -8.28 1.88
CA ILE A 11 1.27 -7.03 2.16
C ILE A 11 1.96 -5.84 1.48
N MET A 12 3.29 -5.78 1.46
CA MET A 12 4.02 -4.71 0.77
C MET A 12 3.81 -4.72 -0.75
N LEU A 13 3.70 -5.90 -1.34
CA LEU A 13 3.48 -6.10 -2.78
C LEU A 13 2.06 -5.77 -3.25
N GLN A 14 1.08 -5.67 -2.34
CA GLN A 14 -0.27 -5.25 -2.73
C GLN A 14 -0.23 -3.90 -3.44
N GLN A 15 -0.56 -3.88 -4.76
CA GLN A 15 -0.57 -2.67 -5.62
C GLN A 15 0.77 -1.90 -5.66
N THR A 16 1.88 -2.56 -5.38
CA THR A 16 3.22 -1.95 -5.41
C THR A 16 4.18 -2.86 -6.19
N GLN A 17 5.05 -2.27 -7.01
CA GLN A 17 6.02 -3.03 -7.80
C GLN A 17 7.15 -3.58 -6.93
N VAL A 18 7.65 -4.77 -7.27
CA VAL A 18 8.76 -5.46 -6.56
C VAL A 18 9.97 -4.56 -6.37
N LYS A 19 10.43 -3.87 -7.42
CA LYS A 19 11.56 -2.93 -7.37
C LYS A 19 11.42 -1.86 -6.27
N THR A 20 10.20 -1.40 -6.05
CA THR A 20 9.90 -0.39 -5.02
C THR A 20 9.88 -1.03 -3.63
N VAL A 21 9.41 -2.28 -3.51
CA VAL A 21 9.22 -2.97 -2.23
C VAL A 21 10.55 -3.40 -1.61
N ILE A 22 11.52 -3.87 -2.41
CA ILE A 22 12.78 -4.44 -1.91
C ILE A 22 13.44 -3.60 -0.79
N PRO A 23 13.79 -2.32 -1.01
CA PRO A 23 14.47 -1.52 0.02
C PRO A 23 13.60 -1.28 1.27
N TYR A 24 12.29 -1.20 1.11
CA TYR A 24 11.36 -1.09 2.25
C TYR A 24 11.30 -2.38 3.05
N PHE A 25 11.24 -3.52 2.38
CA PHE A 25 11.19 -4.83 3.00
C PHE A 25 12.46 -5.11 3.83
N GLU A 26 13.63 -4.85 3.26
CA GLU A 26 14.91 -5.02 3.92
C GLU A 26 15.02 -4.15 5.18
N THR A 27 14.70 -2.86 5.07
CA THR A 27 14.71 -1.93 6.19
C THR A 27 13.70 -2.32 7.27
N PHE A 28 12.48 -2.70 6.87
CA PHE A 28 11.40 -3.05 7.78
C PHE A 28 11.70 -4.34 8.55
N THR A 29 12.16 -5.39 7.86
CA THR A 29 12.47 -6.68 8.49
C THR A 29 13.77 -6.66 9.31
N SER A 30 14.70 -5.76 8.99
CA SER A 30 15.86 -5.47 9.85
C SER A 30 15.44 -4.79 11.16
N LYS A 31 14.53 -3.84 11.11
CA LYS A 31 14.04 -3.12 12.30
C LYS A 31 13.06 -3.96 13.13
N PHE A 32 12.23 -4.73 12.46
CA PHE A 32 11.22 -5.62 13.06
C PHE A 32 11.44 -7.04 12.57
N PRO A 33 12.39 -7.80 13.16
CA PRO A 33 12.77 -9.14 12.67
C PRO A 33 11.71 -10.22 12.91
N ASN A 34 10.74 -9.98 13.78
CA ASN A 34 9.69 -10.91 14.16
C ASN A 34 8.39 -10.20 14.58
N ILE A 35 7.34 -10.98 14.81
CA ILE A 35 6.01 -10.49 15.21
C ILE A 35 6.08 -9.74 16.55
N GLU A 36 6.82 -10.22 17.51
CA GLU A 36 6.93 -9.63 18.83
C GLU A 36 7.52 -8.20 18.78
N SER A 37 8.63 -8.01 18.07
CA SER A 37 9.25 -6.70 17.89
C SER A 37 8.32 -5.71 17.18
N LEU A 38 7.51 -6.21 16.24
CA LEU A 38 6.53 -5.40 15.50
C LEU A 38 5.31 -5.06 16.36
N ALA A 39 4.85 -5.97 17.20
CA ALA A 39 3.70 -5.74 18.09
C ALA A 39 4.00 -4.71 19.19
N LYS A 40 5.21 -4.76 19.74
CA LYS A 40 5.66 -3.87 20.85
C LYS A 40 6.03 -2.46 20.39
N THR A 41 6.17 -2.22 19.09
CA THR A 41 6.55 -0.90 18.58
C THR A 41 5.36 0.05 18.50
N SER A 42 5.62 1.35 18.35
CA SER A 42 4.56 2.33 18.11
C SER A 42 4.06 2.29 16.67
N LEU A 43 2.77 2.62 16.45
CA LEU A 43 2.25 2.79 15.09
C LEU A 43 3.02 3.86 14.31
N ASP A 44 3.57 4.87 14.99
CA ASP A 44 4.33 5.94 14.36
C ASP A 44 5.65 5.44 13.78
N ASP A 45 6.34 4.54 14.48
CA ASP A 45 7.56 3.91 13.97
C ASP A 45 7.26 3.05 12.72
N VAL A 46 6.16 2.29 12.74
CA VAL A 46 5.72 1.52 11.57
C VAL A 46 5.40 2.43 10.38
N LEU A 47 4.65 3.51 10.61
CA LEU A 47 4.29 4.47 9.56
C LEU A 47 5.50 5.26 9.03
N SER A 48 6.49 5.51 9.87
CA SER A 48 7.75 6.15 9.50
C SER A 48 8.51 5.29 8.47
N LEU A 49 8.73 4.02 8.75
CA LEU A 49 9.39 3.07 7.85
C LEU A 49 8.57 2.80 6.57
N TRP A 50 7.25 2.96 6.62
CA TRP A 50 6.36 2.81 5.47
C TRP A 50 6.24 4.05 4.61
N SER A 51 6.79 5.17 5.07
CA SER A 51 6.60 6.47 4.44
C SER A 51 7.18 6.51 3.02
N GLY A 52 6.33 6.81 2.03
CA GLY A 52 6.67 6.77 0.60
C GLY A 52 6.13 5.54 -0.15
N LEU A 53 5.90 4.41 0.51
CA LEU A 53 5.38 3.19 -0.12
C LEU A 53 3.90 3.32 -0.52
N GLY A 54 3.14 4.21 0.16
CA GLY A 54 1.72 4.43 -0.11
C GLY A 54 0.79 3.38 0.52
N TYR A 55 -0.53 3.56 0.32
CA TYR A 55 -1.54 2.65 0.87
C TYR A 55 -1.33 2.34 2.36
N TYR A 56 -1.24 3.37 3.17
CA TYR A 56 -0.88 3.30 4.60
C TYR A 56 -1.83 2.47 5.47
N SER A 57 -3.03 2.15 4.97
CA SER A 57 -3.92 1.16 5.62
C SER A 57 -3.26 -0.20 5.76
N ARG A 58 -2.36 -0.57 4.84
CA ARG A 58 -1.59 -1.82 4.91
C ARG A 58 -0.67 -1.83 6.14
N ALA A 59 0.10 -0.75 6.33
CA ALA A 59 0.98 -0.62 7.51
C ALA A 59 0.19 -0.69 8.82
N LYS A 60 -0.96 0.00 8.88
CA LYS A 60 -1.84 -0.07 10.06
C LYS A 60 -2.38 -1.47 10.32
N ASN A 61 -2.76 -2.17 9.25
CA ASN A 61 -3.25 -3.53 9.36
C ASN A 61 -2.15 -4.49 9.81
N ILE A 62 -0.93 -4.37 9.25
CA ILE A 62 0.23 -5.15 9.70
C ILE A 62 0.45 -4.96 11.22
N HIS A 63 0.48 -3.73 11.69
CA HIS A 63 0.68 -3.44 13.11
C HIS A 63 -0.45 -3.99 13.99
N LYS A 64 -1.71 -3.80 13.58
CA LYS A 64 -2.86 -4.38 14.29
C LYS A 64 -2.80 -5.91 14.33
N THR A 65 -2.45 -6.52 13.22
CA THR A 65 -2.31 -7.99 13.12
C THR A 65 -1.17 -8.48 14.00
N ALA A 66 -0.04 -7.78 14.06
CA ALA A 66 1.06 -8.17 14.97
C ALA A 66 0.62 -8.16 16.45
N ILE A 67 -0.17 -7.16 16.87
CA ILE A 67 -0.72 -7.09 18.23
C ILE A 67 -1.68 -8.25 18.50
N ILE A 68 -2.55 -8.60 17.53
CA ILE A 68 -3.45 -9.75 17.67
C ILE A 68 -2.64 -11.05 17.75
N LEU A 69 -1.62 -11.22 16.91
CA LEU A 69 -0.77 -12.41 16.91
C LEU A 69 0.03 -12.56 18.21
N GLU A 70 0.50 -11.46 18.79
CA GLU A 70 1.15 -11.49 20.11
C GLU A 70 0.17 -11.95 21.19
N LYS A 71 -1.04 -11.37 21.20
CA LYS A 71 -2.02 -11.60 22.26
C LYS A 71 -2.69 -12.97 22.17
N ASP A 72 -3.14 -13.37 20.96
CA ASP A 72 -4.09 -14.47 20.78
C ASP A 72 -3.44 -15.69 20.09
N PHE A 73 -2.24 -15.57 19.51
CA PHE A 73 -1.57 -16.61 18.71
C PHE A 73 -0.11 -16.84 19.13
N ASN A 74 0.29 -16.44 20.32
CA ASN A 74 1.64 -16.67 20.86
C ASN A 74 2.76 -16.25 19.86
N CYS A 75 2.64 -15.06 19.28
CA CYS A 75 3.58 -14.50 18.28
C CYS A 75 3.81 -15.42 17.06
N SER A 76 2.83 -16.22 16.67
CA SER A 76 2.90 -17.12 15.53
C SER A 76 1.76 -16.83 14.55
N LEU A 77 2.01 -16.95 13.24
CA LEU A 77 0.93 -16.91 12.26
C LEU A 77 0.15 -18.22 12.29
N PRO A 78 -1.19 -18.19 12.28
CA PRO A 78 -1.99 -19.40 12.11
C PRO A 78 -1.73 -20.00 10.73
N ASP A 79 -1.91 -21.32 10.63
CA ASP A 79 -1.61 -22.11 9.45
C ASP A 79 -2.86 -22.72 8.79
N THR A 80 -4.03 -22.10 9.05
CA THR A 80 -5.32 -22.38 8.39
C THR A 80 -5.80 -21.15 7.60
N LEU A 81 -6.58 -21.39 6.55
CA LEU A 81 -7.13 -20.30 5.72
C LEU A 81 -8.11 -19.45 6.52
N GLU A 82 -8.94 -20.10 7.31
CA GLU A 82 -9.99 -19.50 8.13
C GLU A 82 -9.39 -18.53 9.15
N ASP A 83 -8.43 -18.97 9.93
CA ASP A 83 -7.80 -18.14 10.97
C ASP A 83 -6.99 -16.98 10.35
N LEU A 84 -6.24 -17.23 9.28
CA LEU A 84 -5.52 -16.17 8.57
C LEU A 84 -6.45 -15.06 8.08
N MET A 85 -7.64 -15.43 7.58
CA MET A 85 -8.61 -14.46 7.06
C MET A 85 -9.32 -13.65 8.15
N THR A 86 -9.22 -14.01 9.42
CA THR A 86 -9.71 -13.20 10.55
C THR A 86 -8.81 -11.99 10.82
N LEU A 87 -7.56 -12.06 10.38
CA LEU A 87 -6.54 -11.06 10.67
C LEU A 87 -6.67 -9.81 9.77
N PRO A 88 -6.55 -8.59 10.33
CA PRO A 88 -6.69 -7.35 9.57
C PRO A 88 -5.74 -7.27 8.37
N GLY A 89 -6.28 -7.04 7.16
CA GLY A 89 -5.50 -6.86 5.93
C GLY A 89 -5.08 -8.17 5.26
N ILE A 90 -5.41 -9.33 5.82
CA ILE A 90 -5.17 -10.63 5.23
C ILE A 90 -6.47 -11.10 4.57
N GLY A 91 -6.54 -10.97 3.25
CA GLY A 91 -7.63 -11.51 2.45
C GLY A 91 -7.29 -12.90 1.90
N PHE A 92 -8.24 -13.51 1.18
CA PHE A 92 -8.10 -14.84 0.60
C PHE A 92 -6.79 -15.10 -0.15
N SER A 93 -6.38 -14.17 -1.03
CA SER A 93 -5.13 -14.30 -1.81
C SER A 93 -3.88 -14.21 -0.93
N THR A 94 -3.86 -13.30 0.02
CA THR A 94 -2.73 -13.15 0.96
C THR A 94 -2.62 -14.35 1.90
N ALA A 95 -3.75 -14.85 2.41
CA ALA A 95 -3.79 -16.08 3.21
C ALA A 95 -3.29 -17.28 2.40
N GLY A 96 -3.74 -17.43 1.14
CA GLY A 96 -3.25 -18.45 0.22
C GLY A 96 -1.74 -18.37 -0.03
N ALA A 97 -1.19 -17.16 -0.15
CA ALA A 97 0.25 -16.96 -0.30
C ALA A 97 1.03 -17.37 0.97
N ILE A 98 0.56 -16.97 2.14
CA ILE A 98 1.17 -17.36 3.43
C ILE A 98 1.17 -18.88 3.56
N LEU A 99 0.04 -19.55 3.25
CA LEU A 99 -0.07 -21.01 3.32
C LEU A 99 0.88 -21.69 2.34
N SER A 100 0.85 -21.29 1.07
CA SER A 100 1.63 -21.98 0.03
C SER A 100 3.12 -21.71 0.09
N LEU A 101 3.52 -20.45 0.27
CA LEU A 101 4.92 -20.03 0.25
C LEU A 101 5.58 -20.18 1.63
N GLY A 102 4.87 -19.83 2.71
CA GLY A 102 5.38 -19.89 4.08
C GLY A 102 5.28 -21.28 4.68
N PHE A 103 4.08 -21.85 4.71
CA PHE A 103 3.82 -23.14 5.36
C PHE A 103 3.93 -24.35 4.42
N LYS A 104 4.07 -24.16 3.12
CA LYS A 104 4.08 -25.23 2.09
C LYS A 104 2.79 -26.07 2.12
N LYS A 105 1.69 -25.47 2.55
CA LYS A 105 0.34 -26.05 2.63
C LYS A 105 -0.48 -25.68 1.39
N PRO A 106 -1.62 -26.37 1.13
CA PRO A 106 -2.55 -25.95 0.10
C PRO A 106 -3.00 -24.51 0.28
N GLY A 107 -2.73 -23.64 -0.70
CA GLY A 107 -3.11 -22.24 -0.66
C GLY A 107 -3.29 -21.67 -2.06
N VAL A 108 -4.45 -21.07 -2.31
CA VAL A 108 -4.78 -20.45 -3.61
C VAL A 108 -4.41 -18.98 -3.59
N ILE A 109 -3.52 -18.58 -4.51
CA ILE A 109 -3.20 -17.19 -4.76
C ILE A 109 -4.04 -16.70 -5.93
N LEU A 110 -4.70 -15.56 -5.77
CA LEU A 110 -5.48 -14.88 -6.81
C LEU A 110 -5.13 -13.40 -6.88
N ASP A 111 -3.87 -13.11 -7.15
CA ASP A 111 -3.43 -11.75 -7.47
C ASP A 111 -3.86 -11.35 -8.91
N GLY A 112 -3.57 -10.12 -9.33
CA GLY A 112 -3.93 -9.65 -10.66
C GLY A 112 -3.25 -10.43 -11.81
N ASN A 113 -2.07 -10.98 -11.56
CA ASN A 113 -1.34 -11.78 -12.54
C ASN A 113 -1.99 -13.16 -12.71
N VAL A 114 -2.24 -13.84 -11.61
CA VAL A 114 -2.88 -15.16 -11.58
C VAL A 114 -4.31 -15.09 -12.13
N LYS A 115 -5.10 -14.09 -11.72
CA LYS A 115 -6.46 -13.88 -12.27
C LYS A 115 -6.42 -13.76 -13.79
N ARG A 116 -5.47 -13.04 -14.36
CA ARG A 116 -5.31 -12.88 -15.81
C ARG A 116 -4.96 -14.21 -16.48
N VAL A 117 -4.03 -14.99 -15.92
CA VAL A 117 -3.65 -16.30 -16.42
C VAL A 117 -4.87 -17.21 -16.46
N LEU A 118 -5.57 -17.34 -15.35
CA LEU A 118 -6.74 -18.23 -15.23
C LEU A 118 -7.91 -17.81 -16.12
N LEU A 119 -8.17 -16.51 -16.29
CA LEU A 119 -9.19 -16.01 -17.21
C LEU A 119 -8.85 -16.37 -18.66
N ARG A 120 -7.58 -16.24 -19.05
CA ARG A 120 -7.13 -16.63 -20.39
C ARG A 120 -7.17 -18.14 -20.60
N MET A 121 -6.70 -18.90 -19.62
CA MET A 121 -6.76 -20.36 -19.63
C MET A 121 -8.17 -20.87 -19.83
N SER A 122 -9.14 -20.32 -19.07
CA SER A 122 -10.56 -20.71 -19.20
C SER A 122 -11.31 -20.03 -20.36
N GLY A 123 -10.70 -19.08 -21.07
CA GLY A 123 -11.36 -18.29 -22.12
C GLY A 123 -12.47 -17.36 -21.61
N ASN A 124 -12.49 -17.04 -20.33
CA ASN A 124 -13.55 -16.27 -19.70
C ASN A 124 -13.37 -14.75 -19.94
N LYS A 125 -14.30 -14.14 -20.67
CA LYS A 125 -14.32 -12.71 -21.01
C LYS A 125 -14.96 -11.83 -19.92
N SER A 126 -15.34 -12.38 -18.78
CA SER A 126 -15.94 -11.57 -17.70
C SER A 126 -14.92 -10.59 -17.10
N PRO A 127 -15.34 -9.39 -16.68
CA PRO A 127 -14.46 -8.44 -16.00
C PRO A 127 -13.88 -9.02 -14.71
N MET A 128 -12.56 -8.91 -14.54
CA MET A 128 -11.78 -9.54 -13.47
C MET A 128 -12.29 -9.23 -12.04
N ASN A 129 -12.82 -8.02 -11.84
CA ASN A 129 -13.20 -7.51 -10.51
C ASN A 129 -14.69 -7.64 -10.20
N GLN A 130 -15.44 -8.48 -10.91
CA GLN A 130 -16.82 -8.79 -10.57
C GLN A 130 -16.89 -9.94 -9.57
N TYR A 131 -17.80 -9.85 -8.62
CA TYR A 131 -17.98 -10.87 -7.57
C TYR A 131 -18.17 -12.28 -8.14
N LYS A 132 -19.02 -12.43 -9.17
CA LYS A 132 -19.26 -13.73 -9.84
C LYS A 132 -17.97 -14.27 -10.48
N THR A 133 -17.21 -13.43 -11.15
CA THR A 133 -15.94 -13.80 -11.77
C THR A 133 -14.92 -14.22 -10.72
N GLU A 134 -14.82 -13.48 -9.64
CA GLU A 134 -13.90 -13.79 -8.54
C GLU A 134 -14.26 -15.12 -7.86
N LYS A 135 -15.55 -15.37 -7.62
CA LYS A 135 -16.03 -16.64 -7.09
C LYS A 135 -15.68 -17.80 -8.02
N SER A 136 -15.98 -17.67 -9.31
CA SER A 136 -15.63 -18.69 -10.33
C SER A 136 -14.13 -18.95 -10.41
N LEU A 137 -13.30 -17.90 -10.36
CA LEU A 137 -11.86 -18.06 -10.36
C LEU A 137 -11.32 -18.73 -9.11
N LYS A 138 -11.92 -18.50 -7.93
CA LYS A 138 -11.56 -19.21 -6.69
C LYS A 138 -11.78 -20.70 -6.83
N GLU A 139 -12.96 -21.10 -7.32
CA GLU A 139 -13.28 -22.52 -7.51
C GLU A 139 -12.37 -23.15 -8.60
N PHE A 140 -12.16 -22.48 -9.71
CA PHE A 140 -11.27 -22.97 -10.76
C PHE A 140 -9.82 -23.13 -10.26
N ALA A 141 -9.31 -22.15 -9.51
CA ALA A 141 -7.97 -22.21 -8.93
C ALA A 141 -7.81 -23.33 -7.88
N LYS A 142 -8.86 -23.65 -7.12
CA LYS A 142 -8.86 -24.79 -6.19
C LYS A 142 -8.75 -26.13 -6.92
N ILE A 143 -9.47 -26.29 -8.04
CA ILE A 143 -9.43 -27.52 -8.87
C ILE A 143 -8.03 -27.73 -9.45
N LEU A 144 -7.34 -26.65 -9.82
CA LEU A 144 -6.00 -26.71 -10.40
C LEU A 144 -4.88 -26.87 -9.36
N LEU A 145 -5.21 -26.80 -8.07
CA LEU A 145 -4.21 -26.90 -7.01
C LEU A 145 -3.64 -28.32 -6.96
N PRO A 146 -2.32 -28.51 -7.08
CA PRO A 146 -1.73 -29.84 -7.05
C PRO A 146 -1.79 -30.44 -5.64
N GLY A 147 -1.74 -31.79 -5.54
CA GLY A 147 -1.67 -32.47 -4.24
C GLY A 147 -0.38 -32.25 -3.46
N THR A 148 0.70 -31.87 -4.15
CA THR A 148 2.04 -31.58 -3.59
C THR A 148 2.69 -30.40 -4.29
N LYS A 149 3.84 -29.92 -3.80
CA LYS A 149 4.63 -28.81 -4.40
C LYS A 149 3.86 -27.49 -4.49
N HIS A 150 3.02 -27.21 -3.50
CA HIS A 150 2.16 -26.01 -3.47
C HIS A 150 2.95 -24.70 -3.66
N LYS A 151 4.13 -24.58 -3.02
CA LYS A 151 5.01 -23.42 -3.18
C LYS A 151 5.46 -23.22 -4.62
N GLN A 152 6.00 -24.29 -5.25
CA GLN A 152 6.50 -24.22 -6.64
C GLN A 152 5.39 -23.89 -7.62
N TYR A 153 4.21 -24.49 -7.44
CA TYR A 153 3.04 -24.21 -8.25
C TYR A 153 2.60 -22.75 -8.13
N SER A 154 2.44 -22.26 -6.91
CA SER A 154 1.99 -20.89 -6.64
C SER A 154 2.98 -19.86 -7.18
N GLN A 155 4.28 -20.06 -6.94
CA GLN A 155 5.34 -19.20 -7.47
C GLN A 155 5.36 -19.23 -9.02
N GLY A 156 5.34 -20.43 -9.60
CA GLY A 156 5.34 -20.58 -11.06
C GLY A 156 4.15 -19.92 -11.74
N LEU A 157 2.97 -19.97 -11.14
CA LEU A 157 1.76 -19.35 -11.69
C LEU A 157 1.84 -17.80 -11.62
N MET A 158 2.39 -17.24 -10.54
CA MET A 158 2.65 -15.81 -10.41
C MET A 158 3.71 -15.35 -11.42
N ASP A 159 4.81 -16.09 -11.56
CA ASP A 159 5.90 -15.79 -12.49
C ASP A 159 5.44 -15.87 -13.95
N LEU A 160 4.64 -16.86 -14.28
CA LEU A 160 4.01 -16.99 -15.60
C LEU A 160 3.20 -15.73 -15.92
N GLY A 161 2.40 -15.25 -14.98
CA GLY A 161 1.64 -14.02 -15.16
C GLY A 161 2.53 -12.78 -15.27
N ALA A 162 3.60 -12.70 -14.50
CA ALA A 162 4.48 -11.54 -14.49
C ALA A 162 5.37 -11.44 -15.75
N THR A 163 5.88 -12.58 -16.27
CA THR A 163 6.93 -12.61 -17.28
C THR A 163 6.45 -12.99 -18.68
N ILE A 164 5.54 -13.93 -18.83
CA ILE A 164 5.09 -14.50 -20.10
C ILE A 164 3.67 -14.07 -20.45
N CYS A 165 2.70 -14.38 -19.58
CA CYS A 165 1.29 -14.04 -19.79
C CYS A 165 0.99 -12.58 -19.46
N LYS A 166 1.72 -11.63 -20.06
CA LYS A 166 1.67 -10.20 -19.81
C LYS A 166 0.30 -9.58 -20.14
N PRO A 167 -0.06 -8.43 -19.53
CA PRO A 167 -1.32 -7.75 -19.84
C PRO A 167 -1.47 -7.37 -21.31
N LYS A 168 -0.38 -6.92 -21.95
CA LYS A 168 -0.30 -6.60 -23.36
C LYS A 168 0.75 -7.51 -24.01
N ASN A 169 0.50 -7.95 -25.23
CA ASN A 169 1.42 -8.77 -26.03
C ASN A 169 1.99 -9.97 -25.25
N PRO A 170 1.14 -10.90 -24.78
CA PRO A 170 1.62 -12.08 -24.08
C PRO A 170 2.48 -12.96 -25.02
N GLU A 171 3.56 -13.52 -24.46
CA GLU A 171 4.52 -14.37 -25.20
C GLU A 171 4.03 -15.83 -25.25
N CYS A 172 2.86 -16.05 -25.88
CA CYS A 172 2.18 -17.35 -25.87
C CYS A 172 3.02 -18.51 -26.41
N MET A 173 3.92 -18.27 -27.36
CA MET A 173 4.80 -19.30 -27.91
C MET A 173 5.85 -19.82 -26.93
N LYS A 174 6.13 -19.05 -25.84
CA LYS A 174 7.01 -19.46 -24.75
C LYS A 174 6.23 -20.00 -23.52
N CYS A 175 4.90 -20.02 -23.61
CA CYS A 175 4.06 -20.38 -22.47
C CYS A 175 4.04 -21.90 -22.26
N PRO A 176 4.42 -22.41 -21.08
CA PRO A 176 4.45 -23.85 -20.82
C PRO A 176 3.06 -24.52 -20.78
N ILE A 177 2.00 -23.71 -20.65
CA ILE A 177 0.61 -24.20 -20.65
C ILE A 177 -0.17 -23.73 -21.88
N VAL A 178 0.52 -23.51 -23.01
CA VAL A 178 -0.11 -22.98 -24.24
C VAL A 178 -1.15 -23.91 -24.83
N THR A 179 -0.95 -25.21 -24.72
CA THR A 179 -1.84 -26.26 -25.25
C THR A 179 -3.20 -26.30 -24.51
N ASP A 180 -3.19 -25.93 -23.23
CA ASP A 180 -4.39 -25.92 -22.38
C ASP A 180 -5.06 -24.54 -22.31
N CYS A 181 -4.60 -23.59 -23.15
CA CYS A 181 -5.06 -22.20 -23.08
C CYS A 181 -6.17 -21.91 -24.09
N CYS A 182 -7.41 -21.89 -23.65
CA CYS A 182 -8.58 -21.58 -24.47
C CYS A 182 -8.49 -20.21 -25.16
N ALA A 183 -7.92 -19.19 -24.47
CA ALA A 183 -7.76 -17.86 -25.09
C ALA A 183 -6.77 -17.87 -26.25
N LYS A 184 -5.72 -18.70 -26.19
CA LYS A 184 -4.75 -18.83 -27.29
C LYS A 184 -5.35 -19.65 -28.44
N GLU A 185 -6.03 -20.74 -28.14
CA GLU A 185 -6.75 -21.56 -29.14
C GLU A 185 -7.72 -20.69 -29.97
N LYS A 186 -8.50 -19.83 -29.30
CA LYS A 186 -9.49 -18.94 -29.94
C LYS A 186 -8.91 -17.60 -30.42
N ASN A 187 -7.61 -17.37 -30.30
CA ASN A 187 -6.95 -16.11 -30.63
C ASN A 187 -7.51 -14.85 -29.92
N ILE A 188 -8.06 -15.00 -28.72
CA ILE A 188 -8.68 -13.90 -27.91
C ILE A 188 -7.84 -13.46 -26.72
N GLN A 189 -6.58 -13.86 -26.62
CA GLN A 189 -5.71 -13.55 -25.47
C GLN A 189 -5.49 -12.04 -25.23
N ASN A 190 -5.64 -11.20 -26.26
CA ASN A 190 -5.54 -9.74 -26.12
C ASN A 190 -6.85 -9.07 -25.67
N GLU A 191 -7.98 -9.78 -25.76
CA GLU A 191 -9.28 -9.34 -25.30
C GLU A 191 -9.51 -9.65 -23.81
N ILE A 192 -8.72 -10.59 -23.24
CA ILE A 192 -8.85 -11.06 -21.86
C ILE A 192 -7.65 -10.58 -21.03
N PRO A 193 -7.89 -9.99 -19.86
CA PRO A 193 -9.20 -9.69 -19.25
C PRO A 193 -9.87 -8.46 -19.86
N VAL A 194 -11.20 -8.47 -19.89
CA VAL A 194 -11.97 -7.30 -20.31
C VAL A 194 -11.72 -6.15 -19.36
N LYS A 195 -11.34 -5.00 -19.91
CA LYS A 195 -11.13 -3.78 -19.13
C LYS A 195 -12.47 -3.21 -18.69
N ARG A 196 -12.57 -2.87 -17.43
CA ARG A 196 -13.68 -2.06 -16.95
C ARG A 196 -13.46 -0.61 -17.38
N ASN A 197 -14.50 0.08 -17.86
CA ASN A 197 -14.42 1.52 -18.09
C ASN A 197 -14.00 2.21 -16.79
N GLU A 198 -12.84 2.84 -16.79
CA GLU A 198 -12.39 3.60 -15.65
C GLU A 198 -13.29 4.81 -15.46
N LYS A 199 -13.89 4.93 -14.27
CA LYS A 199 -14.60 6.15 -13.90
C LYS A 199 -13.60 7.29 -13.79
N GLU A 200 -13.99 8.48 -14.26
CA GLU A 200 -13.17 9.68 -14.09
C GLU A 200 -12.81 9.88 -12.62
N LYS A 201 -11.54 10.17 -12.38
CA LYS A 201 -11.03 10.41 -11.03
C LYS A 201 -11.53 11.76 -10.54
N LYS A 202 -12.27 11.77 -9.46
CA LYS A 202 -12.75 13.01 -8.82
C LYS A 202 -11.55 13.85 -8.39
N GLU A 203 -11.61 15.14 -8.67
CA GLU A 203 -10.59 16.10 -8.22
C GLU A 203 -10.92 16.61 -6.82
N LYS A 204 -9.89 16.80 -6.00
CA LYS A 204 -9.99 17.43 -4.69
C LYS A 204 -8.89 18.48 -4.55
N ARG A 205 -9.28 19.71 -4.26
CA ARG A 205 -8.34 20.80 -3.95
C ARG A 205 -7.92 20.72 -2.49
N ILE A 206 -6.64 20.92 -2.24
CA ILE A 206 -6.04 20.96 -0.91
C ILE A 206 -5.17 22.21 -0.84
N GLU A 207 -5.45 23.05 0.14
CA GLU A 207 -4.66 24.25 0.41
C GLU A 207 -3.89 24.03 1.70
N TRP A 208 -2.59 23.78 1.58
CA TRP A 208 -1.69 23.61 2.71
C TRP A 208 -0.94 24.87 3.05
N VAL A 209 -0.56 24.93 4.32
CA VAL A 209 0.24 26.01 4.88
C VAL A 209 1.50 25.41 5.49
N LEU A 210 2.64 25.81 4.99
CA LEU A 210 3.94 25.47 5.57
C LEU A 210 4.34 26.59 6.54
N ILE A 211 4.36 26.29 7.83
CA ILE A 211 4.84 27.22 8.85
C ILE A 211 6.17 26.69 9.39
N LYS A 212 7.24 27.49 9.25
CA LYS A 212 8.57 27.08 9.68
C LYS A 212 9.33 28.18 10.43
N THR A 213 10.29 27.74 11.22
CA THR A 213 11.41 28.56 11.71
C THR A 213 12.67 28.22 10.88
N LYS A 214 13.84 28.71 11.29
CA LYS A 214 15.12 28.29 10.66
C LYS A 214 15.36 26.77 10.73
N THR A 215 14.91 26.10 11.80
CA THR A 215 15.26 24.69 12.07
C THR A 215 14.04 23.77 12.24
N LYS A 216 12.84 24.33 12.42
CA LYS A 216 11.63 23.55 12.73
C LYS A 216 10.49 23.85 11.77
N VAL A 217 9.65 22.84 11.56
CA VAL A 217 8.41 22.94 10.79
C VAL A 217 7.24 22.50 11.66
N LEU A 218 6.08 23.13 11.47
CA LEU A 218 4.83 22.75 12.12
C LEU A 218 4.11 21.69 11.33
N LEU A 219 3.87 20.54 11.94
CA LEU A 219 3.09 19.45 11.37
C LEU A 219 1.78 19.25 12.13
N LYS A 220 0.76 18.78 11.41
CA LYS A 220 -0.58 18.47 11.91
C LYS A 220 -0.83 16.97 11.85
N ARG A 221 -1.22 16.36 12.98
CA ARG A 221 -1.66 14.95 13.01
C ARG A 221 -3.04 14.82 12.36
N ASN A 222 -3.16 14.03 11.32
CA ASN A 222 -4.47 13.79 10.69
C ASN A 222 -5.24 12.71 11.44
N LYS A 223 -6.12 13.11 12.35
CA LYS A 223 -7.02 12.20 13.10
C LYS A 223 -8.28 11.82 12.31
N ASN A 224 -8.59 12.51 11.21
CA ASN A 224 -9.78 12.26 10.41
C ASN A 224 -9.67 10.91 9.68
N SER A 225 -10.81 10.21 9.58
CA SER A 225 -10.92 8.99 8.78
C SER A 225 -10.65 9.25 7.29
N GLY A 226 -10.15 8.25 6.58
CA GLY A 226 -9.92 8.31 5.14
C GLY A 226 -8.46 8.51 4.74
N ILE A 227 -8.22 9.32 3.71
CA ILE A 227 -6.88 9.50 3.11
C ILE A 227 -5.92 10.08 4.13
N CYS A 228 -4.73 9.48 4.28
CA CYS A 228 -3.66 9.93 5.17
C CYS A 228 -4.02 9.93 6.67
N GLN A 229 -5.03 9.14 7.09
CA GLN A 229 -5.36 9.01 8.51
C GLN A 229 -4.14 8.54 9.32
N ASN A 230 -3.91 9.17 10.47
CA ASN A 230 -2.77 8.97 11.37
C ASN A 230 -1.39 9.35 10.78
N LEU A 231 -1.34 10.03 9.63
CA LEU A 231 -0.11 10.61 9.13
C LEU A 231 0.04 12.06 9.60
N TRP A 232 1.28 12.52 9.58
CA TRP A 232 1.60 13.92 9.76
C TRP A 232 1.47 14.66 8.43
N LEU A 233 0.71 15.73 8.43
CA LEU A 233 0.46 16.60 7.28
C LEU A 233 0.96 18.02 7.58
N LEU A 234 1.00 18.84 6.55
CA LEU A 234 1.05 20.29 6.75
C LEU A 234 -0.33 20.77 7.25
N PRO A 235 -0.39 21.83 8.08
CA PRO A 235 -1.64 22.50 8.41
C PRO A 235 -2.43 22.89 7.16
N ASP A 236 -3.75 22.90 7.23
CA ASP A 236 -4.63 23.43 6.18
C ASP A 236 -4.84 24.95 6.35
N LYS A 237 -5.37 25.60 5.30
CA LYS A 237 -5.64 27.04 5.29
C LYS A 237 -6.55 27.49 6.44
N GLY A 238 -7.43 26.64 6.93
CA GLY A 238 -8.27 26.91 8.10
C GLY A 238 -7.48 27.17 9.39
N PHE A 239 -6.23 26.68 9.47
CA PHE A 239 -5.33 27.02 10.57
C PHE A 239 -4.99 28.54 10.61
N LEU A 240 -5.04 29.20 9.46
CA LEU A 240 -4.73 30.62 9.30
C LEU A 240 -5.89 31.57 9.65
N SER A 241 -7.12 31.07 9.70
CA SER A 241 -8.33 31.89 9.91
C SER A 241 -8.54 32.39 11.34
N LEU A 242 -7.70 31.96 12.26
CA LEU A 242 -7.73 32.42 13.65
C LEU A 242 -6.72 33.58 13.80
N ASP A 243 -7.03 34.55 14.67
CA ASP A 243 -6.23 35.76 15.03
C ASP A 243 -4.72 35.54 15.30
N LYS A 244 -4.25 34.32 15.07
CA LYS A 244 -2.90 33.81 15.29
C LYS A 244 -1.87 34.31 14.26
N ILE A 245 -2.31 34.92 13.13
CA ILE A 245 -1.45 35.17 11.97
C ILE A 245 -1.17 36.64 11.70
N LYS A 246 -1.82 37.56 12.41
CA LYS A 246 -1.57 39.02 12.25
C LYS A 246 -0.09 39.42 12.37
N ASN A 247 0.78 38.47 12.78
CA ASN A 247 2.22 38.68 13.00
C ASN A 247 3.12 37.72 12.21
N LEU A 248 2.60 37.07 11.15
CA LEU A 248 3.44 36.23 10.29
C LEU A 248 3.79 36.98 9.03
N ASP A 249 5.07 37.19 8.81
CA ASP A 249 5.57 37.73 7.53
C ASP A 249 5.39 36.61 6.46
N PRO A 250 4.55 36.84 5.44
CA PRO A 250 4.46 35.89 4.34
C PRO A 250 5.80 35.89 3.61
N VAL A 251 6.44 34.74 3.50
CA VAL A 251 7.56 34.61 2.60
C VAL A 251 6.99 34.53 1.18
N GLU A 252 7.34 35.46 0.32
CA GLU A 252 6.87 35.63 -1.08
C GLU A 252 7.27 34.48 -2.04
N LYS A 253 7.50 33.27 -1.54
CA LYS A 253 7.70 32.10 -2.40
C LYS A 253 6.39 31.37 -2.54
N ASN A 254 5.61 31.74 -3.53
CA ASN A 254 4.52 30.88 -4.04
C ASN A 254 5.14 29.57 -4.52
N PHE A 255 4.97 28.52 -3.74
CA PHE A 255 5.31 27.19 -4.21
C PHE A 255 4.32 26.85 -5.34
N PRO A 256 4.79 26.43 -6.53
CA PRO A 256 3.88 26.15 -7.63
C PRO A 256 2.89 25.06 -7.23
N SER A 257 1.62 25.29 -7.54
CA SER A 257 0.59 24.26 -7.36
C SER A 257 0.95 23.01 -8.15
N PHE A 258 0.74 21.85 -7.59
CA PHE A 258 1.04 20.57 -8.24
C PHE A 258 -0.07 19.55 -8.06
N VAL A 259 -0.10 18.56 -8.95
CA VAL A 259 -1.09 17.49 -8.94
C VAL A 259 -0.48 16.23 -8.33
N HIS A 260 -1.16 15.65 -7.34
CA HIS A 260 -0.81 14.34 -6.80
C HIS A 260 -1.90 13.33 -7.14
N HIS A 261 -1.52 12.28 -7.88
CA HIS A 261 -2.43 11.24 -8.33
C HIS A 261 -2.57 10.14 -7.28
N LEU A 262 -3.80 9.89 -6.85
CA LEU A 262 -4.19 8.70 -6.11
C LEU A 262 -4.88 7.71 -7.04
N SER A 263 -5.09 6.46 -6.59
CA SER A 263 -5.79 5.45 -7.37
C SER A 263 -7.19 5.89 -7.82
N HIS A 264 -7.92 6.63 -6.97
CA HIS A 264 -9.34 7.00 -7.17
C HIS A 264 -9.60 8.51 -7.17
N LYS A 265 -8.59 9.36 -6.98
CA LYS A 265 -8.70 10.83 -6.93
C LYS A 265 -7.46 11.52 -7.48
N LYS A 266 -7.64 12.76 -7.93
CA LYS A 266 -6.55 13.71 -8.17
C LYS A 266 -6.58 14.76 -7.07
N LEU A 267 -5.44 15.04 -6.44
CA LEU A 267 -5.30 16.09 -5.45
C LEU A 267 -4.60 17.28 -6.12
N LEU A 268 -5.27 18.40 -6.19
CA LEU A 268 -4.69 19.69 -6.61
C LEU A 268 -4.20 20.38 -5.35
N ILE A 269 -2.89 20.46 -5.18
CA ILE A 269 -2.26 20.95 -3.95
C ILE A 269 -1.67 22.31 -4.20
N SER A 270 -2.10 23.28 -3.41
CA SER A 270 -1.48 24.61 -3.31
C SER A 270 -0.81 24.78 -1.94
N LEU A 271 0.28 25.53 -1.88
CA LEU A 271 1.09 25.69 -0.69
C LEU A 271 1.43 27.16 -0.47
N ASN A 272 1.10 27.69 0.70
CA ASN A 272 1.55 28.98 1.18
C ASN A 272 2.63 28.77 2.26
N ILE A 273 3.73 29.50 2.18
CA ILE A 273 4.88 29.37 3.08
C ILE A 273 4.97 30.56 4.01
N TYR A 274 5.08 30.31 5.31
CA TYR A 274 5.26 31.32 6.34
C TYR A 274 6.49 31.00 7.19
N THR A 275 7.35 32.01 7.38
CA THR A 275 8.51 31.89 8.25
C THR A 275 8.29 32.72 9.51
N ILE A 276 8.52 32.13 10.67
CA ILE A 276 8.40 32.81 11.96
C ILE A 276 9.73 32.78 12.69
N LYS A 277 10.04 33.87 13.41
CA LYS A 277 11.29 33.98 14.19
C LYS A 277 11.24 33.14 15.46
N ASN A 278 10.09 33.10 16.13
CA ASN A 278 9.89 32.36 17.38
C ASN A 278 8.61 31.51 17.32
N LYS A 279 8.74 30.17 17.55
CA LYS A 279 7.63 29.21 17.61
C LYS A 279 6.61 29.51 18.72
N ASP A 280 7.04 30.13 19.81
CA ASP A 280 6.20 30.39 20.99
C ASP A 280 5.15 31.48 20.73
N ARG A 281 5.26 32.22 19.63
CA ARG A 281 4.24 33.18 19.16
C ARG A 281 2.96 32.50 18.64
N LEU A 282 3.01 31.19 18.35
CA LEU A 282 1.85 30.44 17.90
C LEU A 282 1.33 29.55 19.02
N SER A 283 0.15 29.89 19.56
CA SER A 283 -0.57 28.99 20.45
C SER A 283 -1.14 27.81 19.63
N ILE A 284 -0.65 26.61 19.87
CA ILE A 284 -1.05 25.39 19.17
C ILE A 284 -1.66 24.36 20.12
N ASN A 285 -2.63 23.61 19.63
CA ASN A 285 -3.10 22.41 20.33
C ASN A 285 -2.06 21.29 20.14
N ARG A 286 -1.27 21.01 21.16
CA ARG A 286 -0.17 20.00 21.13
C ARG A 286 -0.67 18.57 20.88
N ASN A 287 -1.96 18.30 21.05
CA ASN A 287 -2.54 16.98 20.69
C ASN A 287 -2.73 16.80 19.19
N LEU A 288 -2.72 17.89 18.41
CA LEU A 288 -2.94 17.88 16.96
C LEU A 288 -1.75 18.40 16.19
N TYR A 289 -0.96 19.31 16.75
CA TYR A 289 0.14 19.97 16.09
C TYR A 289 1.44 19.77 16.86
N ASN A 290 2.53 19.56 16.11
CA ASN A 290 3.86 19.44 16.72
C ASN A 290 4.90 20.21 15.91
N TRP A 291 5.83 20.85 16.61
CA TRP A 291 7.03 21.47 16.04
C TRP A 291 8.14 20.42 15.98
N VAL A 292 8.54 20.07 14.76
CA VAL A 292 9.53 19.03 14.49
C VAL A 292 10.75 19.66 13.81
N ASN A 293 11.96 19.17 14.11
CA ASN A 293 13.12 19.60 13.35
C ASN A 293 12.94 19.23 11.87
N ILE A 294 13.35 20.09 10.96
CA ILE A 294 13.20 19.85 9.52
C ILE A 294 13.94 18.56 9.14
N SER A 295 15.15 18.34 9.67
CA SER A 295 15.92 17.09 9.47
C SER A 295 15.16 15.83 9.86
N ASP A 296 14.38 15.89 10.94
CA ASP A 296 13.69 14.72 11.50
C ASP A 296 12.34 14.49 10.80
N SER A 297 11.75 15.57 10.28
CA SER A 297 10.40 15.56 9.69
C SER A 297 10.26 14.64 8.47
N VAL A 298 11.33 14.48 7.69
CA VAL A 298 11.35 13.59 6.51
C VAL A 298 11.33 12.11 6.88
N ASN A 299 11.74 11.77 8.10
CA ASN A 299 11.75 10.40 8.64
C ASN A 299 10.48 10.05 9.39
N MET A 300 9.51 10.95 9.48
CA MET A 300 8.22 10.69 10.09
C MET A 300 7.24 10.00 9.13
N GLY A 301 6.14 9.49 9.67
CA GLY A 301 5.02 8.98 8.88
C GLY A 301 4.28 10.10 8.13
N VAL A 302 4.85 10.60 7.06
CA VAL A 302 4.30 11.65 6.18
C VAL A 302 3.94 11.08 4.81
N PRO A 303 2.87 11.54 4.13
CA PRO A 303 2.57 11.12 2.77
C PRO A 303 3.56 11.72 1.78
N LYS A 304 3.74 11.07 0.63
CA LYS A 304 4.69 11.45 -0.42
C LYS A 304 4.69 12.94 -0.76
N PRO A 305 3.53 13.61 -1.00
CA PRO A 305 3.54 15.05 -1.33
C PRO A 305 4.08 15.93 -0.20
N VAL A 306 3.83 15.57 1.06
CA VAL A 306 4.41 16.29 2.21
C VAL A 306 5.92 16.07 2.29
N ARG A 307 6.39 14.84 2.10
CA ARG A 307 7.82 14.53 2.07
C ARG A 307 8.55 15.29 0.96
N GLU A 308 7.99 15.38 -0.24
CA GLU A 308 8.58 16.14 -1.35
C GLU A 308 8.70 17.64 -1.05
N ILE A 309 7.74 18.20 -0.31
CA ILE A 309 7.80 19.59 0.17
C ILE A 309 8.90 19.72 1.23
N LEU A 310 8.92 18.86 2.23
CA LEU A 310 9.89 18.90 3.34
C LEU A 310 11.34 18.76 2.86
N ASN A 311 11.60 17.98 1.80
CA ASN A 311 12.93 17.84 1.20
C ASN A 311 13.41 19.10 0.45
N LYS A 312 12.56 20.08 0.20
CA LYS A 312 12.87 21.30 -0.57
C LYS A 312 13.03 22.55 0.30
N ILE A 313 12.88 22.45 1.61
CA ILE A 313 12.90 23.55 2.57
C ILE A 313 14.07 23.47 3.53
#